data_e707d5f482f907397c140ca408d94bc6
#
_entry.id   e707d5f482f907397c140ca408d94bc6
#
_cell.length_a   1.000
_cell.length_b   1.000
_cell.length_c   1.000
_cell.angle_alpha   90.00
_cell.angle_beta   90.00
_cell.angle_gamma   90.00
#
_symmetry.space_group_name_H-M   'P 1'
#
loop_
_entity.id
_entity.type
_entity.pdbx_description
1 polymer ?
#
loop_
_entity_poly.entity_id
_entity_poly.type
_entity_poly.pdbx_seq_one_letter_code
_entity_poly.pdbx_strand_id
1 'polypeptide(L)'
;MTNNSFSIRLREARLMMKLSMDKLVARTNGAITKQSISRYENGIMRPKRDALRAIAQALNISEEYFKGTNLKIDIPMLRTTSGGKLSEEELQSLEARLSFWAEQYLAKERLI
;
A
#
# COMPACT_ATOMS: atom_id res chain seq x y z
N MET A 1 -6.00 18.46 6.54
CA MET A 1 -5.77 17.06 6.84
C MET A 1 -4.91 16.40 5.78
N THR A 2 -3.81 15.86 6.21
CA THR A 2 -2.94 15.15 5.30
C THR A 2 -3.53 13.79 4.99
N ASN A 3 -3.65 13.50 3.70
CA ASN A 3 -4.12 12.20 3.28
C ASN A 3 -2.92 11.25 3.27
N ASN A 4 -2.80 10.42 4.32
CA ASN A 4 -1.69 9.48 4.46
C ASN A 4 -1.98 8.13 3.81
N SER A 5 -2.99 8.09 2.95
CA SER A 5 -3.42 6.85 2.31
C SER A 5 -2.28 6.16 1.56
N PHE A 6 -1.50 6.93 0.79
CA PHE A 6 -0.37 6.37 0.07
C PHE A 6 0.67 5.77 1.03
N SER A 7 1.02 6.51 2.08
CA SER A 7 2.03 6.06 3.05
C SER A 7 1.65 4.74 3.68
N ILE A 8 0.40 4.64 4.10
CA ILE A 8 -0.11 3.43 4.74
C ILE A 8 -0.14 2.27 3.74
N ARG A 9 -0.60 2.53 2.52
CA ARG A 9 -0.69 1.49 1.50
C ARG A 9 0.68 0.99 1.09
N LEU A 10 1.66 1.87 0.99
CA LEU A 10 3.03 1.47 0.68
C LEU A 10 3.60 0.57 1.78
N ARG A 11 3.46 0.98 3.02
CA ARG A 11 3.97 0.19 4.14
C ARG A 11 3.29 -1.17 4.21
N GLU A 12 1.96 -1.20 4.08
CA GLU A 12 1.22 -2.45 4.17
C GLU A 12 1.59 -3.41 3.03
N ALA A 13 1.71 -2.89 1.81
CA ALA A 13 2.11 -3.72 0.68
C ALA A 13 3.51 -4.30 0.88
N ARG A 14 4.43 -3.47 1.36
CA ARG A 14 5.79 -3.92 1.62
C ARG A 14 5.81 -5.03 2.67
N LEU A 15 5.08 -4.84 3.77
CA LEU A 15 5.02 -5.81 4.84
C LEU A 15 4.33 -7.10 4.40
N MET A 16 3.28 -6.99 3.61
CA MET A 16 2.60 -8.19 3.11
C MET A 16 3.47 -8.98 2.15
N MET A 17 4.38 -8.31 1.44
CA MET A 17 5.36 -8.97 0.60
C MET A 17 6.56 -9.46 1.41
N LYS A 18 6.58 -9.21 2.73
CA LYS A 18 7.67 -9.59 3.63
C LYS A 18 9.02 -9.00 3.21
N LEU A 19 8.98 -7.75 2.76
CA LEU A 19 10.17 -7.05 2.31
C LEU A 19 10.64 -6.04 3.35
N SER A 20 11.95 -6.01 3.59
CA SER A 20 12.55 -4.89 4.29
C SER A 20 12.63 -3.71 3.34
N MET A 21 12.93 -2.52 3.88
CA MET A 21 13.13 -1.36 3.01
C MET A 21 14.31 -1.59 2.06
N ASP A 22 15.37 -2.23 2.56
CA ASP A 22 16.53 -2.53 1.73
C ASP A 22 16.18 -3.46 0.57
N LYS A 23 15.35 -4.45 0.84
CA LYS A 23 14.92 -5.38 -0.21
C LYS A 23 14.03 -4.69 -1.23
N LEU A 24 13.18 -3.77 -0.78
CA LEU A 24 12.37 -3.01 -1.71
C LEU A 24 13.24 -2.12 -2.59
N VAL A 25 14.24 -1.47 -2.01
CA VAL A 25 15.20 -0.68 -2.79
C VAL A 25 15.85 -1.54 -3.87
N ALA A 26 16.28 -2.74 -3.49
CA ALA A 26 16.90 -3.66 -4.45
C ALA A 26 15.94 -4.00 -5.59
N ARG A 27 14.67 -4.19 -5.29
CA ARG A 27 13.66 -4.50 -6.30
C ARG A 27 13.41 -3.36 -7.28
N THR A 28 13.67 -2.13 -6.86
CA THR A 28 13.57 -0.97 -7.77
C THR A 28 14.81 -0.79 -8.61
N ASN A 29 15.80 -1.69 -8.47
CA ASN A 29 17.10 -1.61 -9.15
C ASN A 29 17.82 -0.30 -8.82
N GLY A 30 17.63 0.20 -7.60
CA GLY A 30 18.27 1.43 -7.16
C GLY A 30 17.60 2.71 -7.65
N ALA A 31 16.46 2.59 -8.31
CA ALA A 31 15.74 3.79 -8.77
C ALA A 31 15.25 4.64 -7.60
N ILE A 32 14.96 4.01 -6.47
CA ILE A 32 14.45 4.67 -5.27
C ILE A 32 15.42 4.37 -4.13
N THR A 33 15.78 5.39 -3.36
CA THR A 33 16.67 5.21 -2.21
C THR A 33 15.87 4.78 -0.99
N LYS A 34 16.56 4.13 -0.03
CA LYS A 34 15.96 3.77 1.24
C LYS A 34 15.42 4.98 1.97
N GLN A 35 16.15 6.09 1.91
CA GLN A 35 15.74 7.33 2.54
C GLN A 35 14.42 7.83 1.95
N SER A 36 14.28 7.76 0.64
CA SER A 36 13.05 8.17 -0.02
C SER A 36 11.88 7.27 0.39
N ILE A 37 12.09 5.96 0.43
CA ILE A 37 11.05 5.02 0.84
C ILE A 37 10.60 5.33 2.27
N SER A 38 11.55 5.58 3.17
CA SER A 38 11.22 5.95 4.55
C SER A 38 10.38 7.21 4.61
N ARG A 39 10.74 8.22 3.82
CA ARG A 39 9.98 9.47 3.78
C ARG A 39 8.58 9.27 3.23
N TYR A 40 8.44 8.42 2.21
CA TYR A 40 7.13 8.08 1.66
C TYR A 40 6.26 7.38 2.72
N GLU A 41 6.82 6.41 3.42
CA GLU A 41 6.07 5.66 4.43
C GLU A 41 5.71 6.50 5.64
N ASN A 42 6.47 7.53 5.93
CA ASN A 42 6.19 8.43 7.05
C ASN A 42 5.33 9.63 6.65
N GLY A 43 4.91 9.69 5.40
CA GLY A 43 4.05 10.77 4.94
C GLY A 43 4.74 12.11 4.78
N ILE A 44 6.07 12.13 4.82
CA ILE A 44 6.83 13.37 4.72
C ILE A 44 6.93 13.84 3.26
N MET A 45 6.92 12.89 2.33
CA MET A 45 7.12 13.18 0.93
C MET A 45 6.21 12.28 0.11
N ARG A 46 5.73 12.78 -1.01
CA ARG A 46 4.96 11.97 -1.96
C ARG A 46 5.82 11.67 -3.19
N PRO A 47 5.74 10.46 -3.73
CA PRO A 47 6.53 10.13 -4.91
C PRO A 47 5.99 10.85 -6.15
N LYS A 48 6.89 11.19 -7.04
CA LYS A 48 6.52 11.62 -8.37
C LYS A 48 6.09 10.40 -9.19
N ARG A 49 5.52 10.66 -10.35
CA ARG A 49 4.95 9.60 -11.16
C ARG A 49 5.95 8.48 -11.47
N ASP A 50 7.17 8.83 -11.83
CA ASP A 50 8.19 7.82 -12.14
C ASP A 50 8.54 6.98 -10.93
N ALA A 51 8.65 7.61 -9.76
CA ALA A 51 8.92 6.90 -8.53
C ALA A 51 7.76 5.98 -8.15
N LEU A 52 6.54 6.45 -8.32
CA LEU A 52 5.34 5.64 -8.05
C LEU A 52 5.33 4.40 -8.95
N ARG A 53 5.62 4.58 -10.23
CA ARG A 53 5.67 3.48 -11.18
C ARG A 53 6.73 2.46 -10.79
N ALA A 54 7.92 2.93 -10.41
CA ALA A 54 9.00 2.04 -9.99
C ALA A 54 8.60 1.22 -8.77
N ILE A 55 7.95 1.86 -7.80
CA ILE A 55 7.48 1.18 -6.59
C ILE A 55 6.41 0.15 -6.93
N ALA A 56 5.46 0.51 -7.76
CA ALA A 56 4.39 -0.40 -8.16
C ALA A 56 4.95 -1.63 -8.87
N GLN A 57 5.90 -1.43 -9.78
CA GLN A 57 6.54 -2.53 -10.46
C GLN A 57 7.34 -3.42 -9.50
N ALA A 58 8.04 -2.82 -8.57
CA ALA A 58 8.82 -3.57 -7.59
C ALA A 58 7.94 -4.44 -6.70
N LEU A 59 6.76 -3.96 -6.39
CA LEU A 59 5.79 -4.69 -5.56
C LEU A 59 4.85 -5.57 -6.39
N ASN A 60 4.95 -5.48 -7.72
CA ASN A 60 4.12 -6.24 -8.64
C ASN A 60 2.63 -5.99 -8.40
N ILE A 61 2.28 -4.73 -8.23
CA ILE A 61 0.89 -4.30 -8.05
C ILE A 61 0.63 -3.11 -8.97
N SER A 62 -0.65 -2.81 -9.19
CA SER A 62 -1.02 -1.69 -10.04
C SER A 62 -0.86 -0.36 -9.30
N GLU A 63 -0.69 0.72 -10.04
CA GLU A 63 -0.65 2.05 -9.45
C GLU A 63 -1.98 2.43 -8.80
N GLU A 64 -3.07 1.84 -9.28
CA GLU A 64 -4.40 2.09 -8.74
C GLU A 64 -4.50 1.73 -7.25
N TYR A 65 -3.77 0.70 -6.84
CA TYR A 65 -3.73 0.31 -5.44
C TYR A 65 -3.35 1.48 -4.55
N PHE A 66 -2.33 2.25 -4.97
CA PHE A 66 -1.84 3.37 -4.17
C PHE A 66 -2.80 4.55 -4.17
N LYS A 67 -3.63 4.65 -5.19
CA LYS A 67 -4.62 5.73 -5.28
C LYS A 67 -5.86 5.45 -4.45
N GLY A 68 -6.02 4.20 -4.00
CA GLY A 68 -7.17 3.81 -3.23
C GLY A 68 -8.44 3.69 -4.05
N THR A 69 -8.32 3.59 -5.37
CA THR A 69 -9.49 3.57 -6.26
C THR A 69 -9.80 2.19 -6.83
N ASN A 70 -8.87 1.24 -6.67
CA ASN A 70 -9.03 -0.09 -7.28
C ASN A 70 -10.08 -0.94 -6.57
N LEU A 71 -10.36 -0.67 -5.31
CA LEU A 71 -11.33 -1.43 -4.56
C LEU A 71 -11.82 -0.58 -3.39
N LYS A 72 -13.11 -0.31 -3.37
CA LYS A 72 -13.73 0.37 -2.25
C LYS A 72 -14.33 -0.68 -1.35
N ILE A 73 -13.73 -0.85 -0.19
CA ILE A 73 -14.23 -1.80 0.79
C ILE A 73 -14.95 -1.01 1.86
N ASP A 74 -16.26 -1.17 1.91
CA ASP A 74 -17.06 -0.59 2.97
C ASP A 74 -17.56 -1.74 3.82
N ILE A 75 -16.95 -1.90 4.99
CA ILE A 75 -17.34 -2.95 5.91
C ILE A 75 -17.84 -2.28 7.20
N PRO A 76 -19.11 -1.85 7.22
CA PRO A 76 -19.64 -1.18 8.41
C PRO A 76 -19.50 -2.01 9.67
N MET A 77 -19.54 -3.32 9.53
CA MET A 77 -19.39 -4.23 10.67
C MET A 77 -18.07 -4.05 11.40
N LEU A 78 -17.00 -3.75 10.69
CA LEU A 78 -15.70 -3.57 11.30
C LEU A 78 -15.64 -2.32 12.17
N ARG A 79 -16.53 -1.36 11.92
CA ARG A 79 -16.59 -0.13 12.69
C ARG A 79 -17.37 -0.29 13.99
N THR A 80 -18.18 -1.35 14.10
CA THR A 80 -19.11 -1.49 15.21
C THR A 80 -18.91 -2.73 16.05
N THR A 81 -18.19 -3.74 15.56
CA THR A 81 -18.17 -5.04 16.22
C THR A 81 -16.99 -5.31 17.12
N SER A 82 -16.03 -4.43 17.20
CA SER A 82 -14.82 -4.72 17.98
C SER A 82 -14.86 -4.10 19.36
N GLY A 83 -16.02 -3.97 19.98
CA GLY A 83 -16.11 -3.44 21.34
C GLY A 83 -15.43 -2.10 21.55
N GLY A 84 -14.69 -1.65 20.58
CA GLY A 84 -14.03 -0.37 20.50
C GLY A 84 -13.91 -0.01 19.06
N LYS A 85 -14.05 1.27 18.75
CA LYS A 85 -13.95 1.75 17.37
C LYS A 85 -12.51 1.64 16.90
N LEU A 86 -12.33 1.12 15.69
CA LEU A 86 -11.02 1.18 15.05
C LEU A 86 -10.68 2.64 14.79
N SER A 87 -9.42 2.99 15.01
CA SER A 87 -8.96 4.32 14.65
C SER A 87 -8.96 4.45 13.13
N GLU A 88 -8.96 5.69 12.65
CA GLU A 88 -8.91 5.95 11.21
C GLU A 88 -7.68 5.29 10.58
N GLU A 89 -6.54 5.36 11.26
CA GLU A 89 -5.31 4.75 10.77
C GLU A 89 -5.41 3.24 10.71
N GLU A 90 -5.98 2.61 11.73
CA GLU A 90 -6.17 1.17 11.74
C GLU A 90 -7.09 0.72 10.62
N LEU A 91 -8.15 1.49 10.38
CA LEU A 91 -9.08 1.19 9.31
C LEU A 91 -8.41 1.29 7.95
N GLN A 92 -7.60 2.34 7.74
CA GLN A 92 -6.87 2.50 6.49
C GLN A 92 -5.85 1.38 6.28
N SER A 93 -5.18 0.94 7.33
CA SER A 93 -4.26 -0.18 7.24
C SER A 93 -4.98 -1.45 6.83
N LEU A 94 -6.14 -1.71 7.42
CA LEU A 94 -6.93 -2.87 7.08
C LEU A 94 -7.39 -2.82 5.62
N GLU A 95 -7.90 -1.67 5.19
CA GLU A 95 -8.32 -1.48 3.81
C GLU A 95 -7.16 -1.71 2.84
N ALA A 96 -5.95 -1.24 3.20
CA ALA A 96 -4.78 -1.43 2.37
C ALA A 96 -4.44 -2.90 2.22
N ARG A 97 -4.51 -3.67 3.30
CA ARG A 97 -4.23 -5.11 3.26
C ARG A 97 -5.26 -5.84 2.42
N LEU A 98 -6.53 -5.52 2.60
CA LEU A 98 -7.58 -6.16 1.84
C LEU A 98 -7.47 -5.83 0.36
N SER A 99 -7.16 -4.58 0.03
CA SER A 99 -6.96 -4.16 -1.36
C SER A 99 -5.78 -4.88 -2.00
N PHE A 100 -4.69 -5.03 -1.25
CA PHE A 100 -3.50 -5.73 -1.74
C PHE A 100 -3.84 -7.20 -2.01
N TRP A 101 -4.50 -7.84 -1.07
CA TRP A 101 -4.90 -9.25 -1.22
C TRP A 101 -5.83 -9.43 -2.42
N ALA A 102 -6.81 -8.55 -2.55
CA ALA A 102 -7.77 -8.63 -3.65
C ALA A 102 -7.07 -8.48 -5.00
N GLU A 103 -6.10 -7.58 -5.09
CA GLU A 103 -5.37 -7.37 -6.32
C GLU A 103 -4.55 -8.60 -6.69
N GLN A 104 -3.91 -9.23 -5.71
CA GLN A 104 -3.15 -10.46 -5.96
C GLN A 104 -4.07 -11.59 -6.41
N TYR A 105 -5.22 -11.70 -5.77
CA TYR A 105 -6.19 -12.72 -6.13
C TYR A 105 -6.72 -12.52 -7.56
N LEU A 106 -7.07 -11.29 -7.91
CA LEU A 106 -7.57 -10.98 -9.23
C LEU A 106 -6.50 -11.20 -10.31
N ALA A 107 -5.26 -10.91 -9.99
CA ALA A 107 -4.17 -11.16 -10.92
C ALA A 107 -4.04 -12.65 -11.23
N LYS A 108 -4.20 -13.50 -10.21
CA LYS A 108 -4.15 -14.95 -10.40
C LYS A 108 -5.30 -15.43 -11.27
N GLU A 109 -6.49 -14.88 -11.06
CA GLU A 109 -7.65 -15.22 -11.86
C GLU A 109 -7.45 -14.89 -13.34
N ARG A 110 -6.77 -13.77 -13.61
CA ARG A 110 -6.52 -13.34 -14.98
C ARG A 110 -5.53 -14.22 -15.73
N LEU A 111 -4.73 -14.99 -15.01
CA LEU A 111 -3.73 -15.86 -15.61
C LEU A 111 -4.28 -17.23 -16.00
N ILE A 112 -5.49 -17.50 -15.61
CA ILE A 112 -6.22 -18.73 -15.99
C ILE A 112 -7.04 -18.49 -17.28
#